data_f6dd95edf480b00c7c24b51fdbc5e874
#
_entry.id   f6dd95edf480b00c7c24b51fdbc5e874
#
_cell.length_a   1.000
_cell.length_b   1.000
_cell.length_c   1.000
_cell.angle_alpha   90.00
_cell.angle_beta   90.00
_cell.angle_gamma   90.00
#
_symmetry.space_group_name_H-M   'P 1'
#
loop_
_entity.id
_entity.type
_entity.pdbx_description
1 polymer ?
#
loop_
_entity_poly.entity_id
_entity_poly.type
_entity_poly.pdbx_seq_one_letter_code
_entity_poly.pdbx_strand_id
1 'polypeptide(L)' 'MDKNELLMNIYKIHTKHLGISRIKRNLGIEEDVVEFCKNKVLDKKSLIYRKGKNWYIENGAIKITINATSYTIITAHTIK' A
#
# COMPACT_ATOMS: atom_id res chain seq x y z
N MET A 1 -16.89 2.48 -2.71
CA MET A 1 -15.89 2.96 -3.67
C MET A 1 -15.21 1.76 -4.30
N ASP A 2 -15.05 1.86 -5.59
CA ASP A 2 -14.54 0.75 -6.40
C ASP A 2 -13.02 0.75 -6.39
N LYS A 3 -12.42 -0.42 -6.19
CA LYS A 3 -10.97 -0.57 -6.23
C LYS A 3 -10.36 -0.16 -7.57
N ASN A 4 -11.18 -0.11 -8.62
CA ASN A 4 -10.71 0.34 -9.93
C ASN A 4 -10.16 1.76 -9.88
N GLU A 5 -10.67 2.60 -9.00
CA GLU A 5 -10.15 3.95 -8.82
C GLU A 5 -8.69 3.91 -8.37
N LEU A 6 -8.38 3.02 -7.43
CA LEU A 6 -7.01 2.87 -6.97
C LEU A 6 -6.11 2.32 -8.09
N LEU A 7 -6.60 1.30 -8.81
CA LEU A 7 -5.84 0.69 -9.89
C LEU A 7 -5.54 1.67 -11.02
N MET A 8 -6.50 2.52 -11.36
CA MET A 8 -6.32 3.53 -12.41
C MET A 8 -5.30 4.60 -12.02
N ASN A 9 -5.09 4.79 -10.73
CA ASN A 9 -4.18 5.81 -10.21
C ASN A 9 -2.93 5.20 -9.58
N ILE A 10 -2.63 3.96 -9.91
CA ILE A 10 -1.50 3.24 -9.28
C ILE A 10 -0.17 3.96 -9.47
N TYR A 11 0.00 4.67 -10.58
CA TYR A 11 1.21 5.42 -10.87
C TYR A 11 1.44 6.58 -9.90
N LYS A 12 0.42 6.98 -9.16
CA LYS A 12 0.52 8.07 -8.18
C LYS A 12 1.04 7.60 -6.82
N ILE A 13 1.08 6.29 -6.61
CA ILE A 13 1.50 5.75 -5.32
C ILE A 13 2.95 6.11 -5.05
N HIS A 14 3.19 6.66 -3.87
CA HIS A 14 4.53 7.07 -3.45
C HIS A 14 4.61 7.03 -1.93
N THR A 15 5.81 7.23 -1.40
CA THR A 15 6.00 7.31 0.04
C THR A 15 6.96 8.46 0.36
N LYS A 16 6.86 8.98 1.56
CA LYS A 16 7.77 10.02 2.01
C LYS A 16 9.12 9.40 2.35
N HIS A 17 10.18 10.19 2.19
CA HIS A 17 11.54 9.72 2.41
C HIS A 17 11.71 9.01 3.75
N LEU A 18 11.21 9.62 4.82
CA LEU A 18 11.34 9.03 6.16
C LEU A 18 10.51 7.76 6.35
N GLY A 19 9.47 7.59 5.55
CA GLY A 19 8.62 6.42 5.63
C GLY A 19 9.27 5.17 5.05
N ILE A 20 10.22 5.33 4.13
CA ILE A 20 10.84 4.20 3.44
C ILE A 20 11.50 3.23 4.42
N SER A 21 12.37 3.75 5.29
CA SER A 21 13.07 2.91 6.26
C SER A 21 12.13 2.21 7.22
N ARG A 22 11.11 2.93 7.67
CA ARG A 22 10.13 2.38 8.60
C ARG A 22 9.37 1.23 7.97
N ILE A 23 8.90 1.42 6.73
CA ILE A 23 8.14 0.40 6.03
C ILE A 23 9.00 -0.83 5.74
N LYS A 24 10.23 -0.62 5.30
CA LYS A 24 11.16 -1.73 5.07
C LYS A 24 11.35 -2.56 6.33
N ARG A 25 11.52 -1.88 7.46
CA ARG A 25 11.70 -2.55 8.74
C ARG A 25 10.45 -3.33 9.14
N ASN A 26 9.29 -2.70 9.00
CA ASN A 26 8.02 -3.31 9.36
C ASN A 26 7.74 -4.57 8.54
N LEU A 27 8.10 -4.54 7.26
CA LEU A 27 7.84 -5.66 6.36
C LEU A 27 9.01 -6.65 6.26
N GLY A 28 10.18 -6.27 6.75
CA GLY A 28 11.37 -7.11 6.63
C GLY A 28 11.84 -7.27 5.20
N ILE A 29 11.75 -6.20 4.40
CA ILE A 29 12.13 -6.25 2.98
C ILE A 29 13.30 -5.30 2.69
N GLU A 30 14.06 -5.63 1.65
CA GLU A 30 15.17 -4.82 1.17
C GLU A 30 14.86 -4.14 -0.15
N GLU A 31 13.80 -4.58 -0.82
CA GLU A 31 13.44 -4.06 -2.13
C GLU A 31 12.75 -2.71 -2.05
N ASP A 32 12.52 -2.08 -3.22
CA ASP A 32 11.86 -0.79 -3.30
C ASP A 32 10.45 -0.86 -2.72
N VAL A 33 10.16 0.01 -1.75
CA VAL A 33 8.90 0.01 -1.03
C VAL A 33 7.72 0.31 -1.95
N VAL A 34 7.88 1.30 -2.83
CA VAL A 34 6.79 1.71 -3.72
C VAL A 34 6.44 0.58 -4.68
N GLU A 35 7.46 -0.05 -5.29
CA GLU A 35 7.24 -1.17 -6.20
C GLU A 35 6.61 -2.36 -5.47
N PHE A 36 7.09 -2.65 -4.26
CA PHE A 36 6.50 -3.71 -3.45
C PHE A 36 5.01 -3.47 -3.23
N CYS A 37 4.65 -2.25 -2.82
CA CYS A 37 3.25 -1.93 -2.55
C CYS A 37 2.40 -1.94 -3.81
N LYS A 38 2.93 -1.43 -4.93
CA LYS A 38 2.22 -1.49 -6.21
C LYS A 38 1.94 -2.93 -6.62
N ASN A 39 2.90 -3.80 -6.43
CA ASN A 39 2.73 -5.21 -6.77
C ASN A 39 1.64 -5.86 -5.93
N LYS A 40 1.54 -5.48 -4.66
CA LYS A 40 0.47 -5.98 -3.80
C LYS A 40 -0.89 -5.46 -4.23
N VAL A 41 -0.96 -4.20 -4.67
CA VAL A 41 -2.21 -3.63 -5.20
C VAL A 41 -2.65 -4.38 -6.45
N LEU A 42 -1.70 -4.76 -7.31
CA LEU A 42 -2.00 -5.47 -8.55
C LEU A 42 -2.27 -6.96 -8.38
N ASP A 43 -1.93 -7.52 -7.24
CA ASP A 43 -2.11 -8.94 -6.98
C ASP A 43 -3.59 -9.26 -6.87
N LYS A 44 -4.05 -10.23 -7.67
CA LYS A 44 -5.45 -10.65 -7.68
C LYS A 44 -5.91 -11.20 -6.34
N LYS A 45 -4.99 -11.68 -5.51
CA LYS A 45 -5.30 -12.23 -4.20
C LYS A 45 -5.49 -11.18 -3.13
N SER A 46 -5.15 -9.94 -3.43
CA SER A 46 -5.28 -8.86 -2.46
C SER A 46 -6.74 -8.48 -2.25
N LEU A 47 -7.09 -8.24 -0.99
CA LEU A 47 -8.35 -7.65 -0.63
C LEU A 47 -8.14 -6.14 -0.56
N ILE A 48 -8.86 -5.38 -1.36
CA ILE A 48 -8.74 -3.93 -1.43
C ILE A 48 -10.07 -3.31 -1.05
N TYR A 49 -10.03 -2.39 -0.09
CA TYR A 49 -11.25 -1.68 0.29
C TYR A 49 -10.94 -0.25 0.70
N ARG A 50 -11.94 0.59 0.56
CA ARG A 50 -11.87 2.00 0.95
C ARG A 50 -12.60 2.19 2.27
N LYS A 51 -11.95 2.87 3.20
CA LYS A 51 -12.57 3.23 4.46
C LYS A 51 -12.11 4.62 4.86
N GLY A 52 -13.06 5.55 5.00
CA GLY A 52 -12.72 6.93 5.31
C GLY A 52 -11.85 7.54 4.23
N LYS A 53 -10.70 8.05 4.60
CA LYS A 53 -9.80 8.77 3.69
C LYS A 53 -8.73 7.86 3.07
N ASN A 54 -8.78 6.56 3.36
CA ASN A 54 -7.68 5.66 3.00
C ASN A 54 -8.16 4.44 2.22
N TRP A 55 -7.25 3.93 1.39
CA TRP A 55 -7.35 2.61 0.82
C TRP A 55 -6.59 1.64 1.70
N TYR A 56 -7.15 0.45 1.88
CA TYR A 56 -6.50 -0.62 2.63
C TYR A 56 -6.32 -1.81 1.72
N ILE A 57 -5.12 -2.36 1.72
CA ILE A 57 -4.79 -3.53 0.90
C ILE A 57 -4.28 -4.62 1.83
N GLU A 58 -4.97 -5.75 1.87
CA GLU A 58 -4.59 -6.90 2.67
C GLU A 58 -4.18 -8.02 1.74
N ASN A 59 -2.97 -8.52 1.92
CA ASN A 59 -2.43 -9.59 1.10
C ASN A 59 -1.65 -10.53 2.02
N GLY A 60 -2.24 -11.72 2.28
CA GLY A 60 -1.65 -12.62 3.25
C GLY A 60 -1.56 -11.96 4.62
N ALA A 61 -0.36 -11.90 5.17
CA ALA A 61 -0.11 -11.29 6.48
C ALA A 61 0.29 -9.82 6.38
N ILE A 62 0.16 -9.21 5.18
CA ILE A 62 0.58 -7.83 4.95
C ILE A 62 -0.63 -6.92 4.83
N LYS A 63 -0.57 -5.77 5.49
CA LYS A 63 -1.59 -4.74 5.35
C LYS A 63 -0.92 -3.42 4.98
N ILE A 64 -1.42 -2.80 3.92
CA ILE A 64 -0.90 -1.53 3.40
C ILE A 64 -2.01 -0.49 3.48
N THR A 65 -1.68 0.71 3.95
CA THR A 65 -2.61 1.83 4.02
C THR A 65 -2.11 2.95 3.11
N ILE A 66 -2.96 3.37 2.18
CA ILE A 66 -2.63 4.42 1.22
C ILE A 66 -3.68 5.52 1.30
N ASN A 67 -3.25 6.78 1.44
CA ASN A 67 -4.16 7.91 1.46
C ASN A 67 -4.86 8.03 0.09
N ALA A 68 -6.19 8.16 0.11
CA ALA A 68 -6.98 8.14 -1.12
C ALA A 68 -6.90 9.44 -1.92
N THR A 69 -6.43 10.52 -1.31
CA THR A 69 -6.28 11.79 -2.01
C THR A 69 -4.88 11.97 -2.56
N SER A 70 -3.87 11.79 -1.71
CA SER A 70 -2.48 12.03 -2.08
C SER A 70 -1.78 10.81 -2.65
N TYR A 71 -2.34 9.61 -2.45
CA TYR A 71 -1.74 8.33 -2.82
C TYR A 71 -0.40 8.08 -2.13
N THR A 72 -0.22 8.72 -0.96
CA THR A 72 0.94 8.46 -0.10
C THR A 72 0.73 7.17 0.66
N ILE A 73 1.73 6.31 0.67
CA ILE A 73 1.71 5.12 1.52
C ILE A 73 1.88 5.60 2.95
N ILE A 74 0.82 5.47 3.75
CA ILE A 74 0.83 5.91 5.14
C ILE A 74 1.62 4.93 6.00
N THR A 75 1.31 3.66 5.82
CA THR A 75 2.01 2.61 6.54
C THR A 75 1.85 1.29 5.80
N ALA A 76 2.76 0.38 6.07
CA ALA A 76 2.65 -1.00 5.62
C ALA A 76 3.32 -1.85 6.69
N HIS A 77 2.66 -2.93 7.07
CA HIS A 77 3.17 -3.78 8.14
C HIS A 77 2.60 -5.18 8.02
N THR A 78 3.18 -6.10 8.79
CA THR A 78 2.64 -7.45 8.87
C THR A 78 1.57 -7.49 9.95
N ILE A 79 0.50 -8.22 9.66
CA ILE A 79 -0.57 -8.47 10.63
C ILE A 79 -0.53 -9.94 11.01
N LYS A 80 -0.80 -10.20 12.26
CA LYS A 80 -0.79 -11.57 12.75
C LYS A 80 -2.17 -11.98 13.24
#